data_f9a411ab3fec9b0de6ddd29d4938bb8c
#
_entry.id   f9a411ab3fec9b0de6ddd29d4938bb8c
#
_cell.length_a   1.000
_cell.length_b   1.000
_cell.length_c   1.000
_cell.angle_alpha   90.00
_cell.angle_beta   90.00
_cell.angle_gamma   90.00
#
_symmetry.space_group_name_H-M   'P 1'
#
loop_
_entity.id
_entity.type
_entity.pdbx_description
1 polymer ?
#
loop_
_entity_poly.entity_id
_entity_poly.type
_entity_poly.pdbx_seq_one_letter_code
_entity_poly.pdbx_strand_id
1 'polypeptide(L)'
;MKRILLFLATNLAIVLVLSITLRLLGFERILDAQGIGLDINSLLVFAAVFGFGGSLISLAMSKWTAKRMTGAQVIDVPRNAQEHWLFTTVQRQAQAAGIGMPEVAIYEAPDVNAFATGMSRNDALVAVSTGLLSNMNQDEAEAVLAHEVSHIANGDMVTLALIQG
;
A
#
# COMPACT_ATOMS: atom_id res chain seq x y z
N MET A 1 13.81 10.87 -2.33
CA MET A 1 14.61 11.28 -1.16
C MET A 1 13.86 12.24 -0.23
N LYS A 2 13.24 13.34 -0.70
CA LYS A 2 12.48 14.29 0.17
C LYS A 2 11.32 13.61 0.94
N ARG A 3 10.56 12.71 0.31
CA ARG A 3 9.43 11.98 0.92
C ARG A 3 9.89 11.07 2.07
N ILE A 4 10.99 10.33 1.87
CA ILE A 4 11.58 9.47 2.91
C ILE A 4 12.09 10.31 4.08
N LEU A 5 12.74 11.44 3.79
CA LEU A 5 13.23 12.35 4.83
C LEU A 5 12.07 12.94 5.65
N LEU A 6 11.00 13.38 5.00
CA LEU A 6 9.78 13.88 5.67
C LEU A 6 9.13 12.80 6.51
N PHE A 7 9.02 11.58 5.99
CA PHE A 7 8.53 10.44 6.72
C PHE A 7 9.34 10.19 8.00
N LEU A 8 10.67 10.06 7.87
CA LEU A 8 11.55 9.84 9.03
C LEU A 8 11.45 10.99 10.05
N ALA A 9 11.39 12.24 9.58
CA ALA A 9 11.26 13.42 10.44
C ALA A 9 9.92 13.41 11.19
N THR A 10 8.81 13.11 10.50
CA THR A 10 7.47 13.04 11.11
C THR A 10 7.37 11.92 12.15
N ASN A 11 7.85 10.74 11.82
CA ASN A 11 7.84 9.61 12.77
C ASN A 11 8.74 9.87 13.97
N LEU A 12 9.92 10.46 13.76
CA LEU A 12 10.80 10.85 14.85
C LEU A 12 10.13 11.91 15.76
N ALA A 13 9.45 12.89 15.17
CA ALA A 13 8.70 13.91 15.93
C ALA A 13 7.57 13.27 16.75
N ILE A 14 6.82 12.32 16.19
CA ILE A 14 5.75 11.59 16.90
C ILE A 14 6.33 10.81 18.08
N VAL A 15 7.41 10.07 17.87
CA VAL A 15 8.08 9.30 18.94
C VAL A 15 8.58 10.22 20.05
N LEU A 16 9.17 11.38 19.70
CA LEU A 16 9.63 12.35 20.68
C LEU A 16 8.47 12.97 21.49
N VAL A 17 7.40 13.38 20.81
CA VAL A 17 6.20 13.94 21.47
C VAL A 17 5.58 12.90 22.40
N LEU A 18 5.42 11.66 21.93
CA LEU A 18 4.89 10.57 22.73
C LEU A 18 5.78 10.29 23.95
N SER A 19 7.10 10.22 23.76
CA SER A 19 8.06 10.00 24.85
C SER A 19 7.99 11.10 25.92
N ILE A 20 7.96 12.37 25.48
CA ILE A 20 7.83 13.52 26.40
C ILE A 20 6.49 13.47 27.13
N THR A 21 5.39 13.18 26.43
CA THR A 21 4.06 13.10 27.02
C THR A 21 3.98 12.00 28.06
N LEU A 22 4.49 10.81 27.78
CA LEU A 22 4.51 9.69 28.73
C LEU A 22 5.34 9.99 29.99
N ARG A 23 6.49 10.69 29.84
CA ARG A 23 7.30 11.14 30.97
C ARG A 23 6.58 12.20 31.82
N LEU A 24 5.94 13.19 31.18
CA LEU A 24 5.19 14.23 31.88
C LEU A 24 3.98 13.69 32.63
N LEU A 25 3.32 12.65 32.09
CA LEU A 25 2.21 11.94 32.73
C LEU A 25 2.66 11.00 33.85
N GLY A 26 3.98 10.87 34.08
CA GLY A 26 4.53 10.04 35.15
C GLY A 26 4.35 8.54 34.92
N PHE A 27 4.20 8.10 33.69
CA PHE A 27 4.03 6.67 33.35
C PHE A 27 5.20 5.82 33.84
N GLU A 28 6.44 6.36 33.90
CA GLU A 28 7.60 5.70 34.49
C GLU A 28 7.33 5.33 35.97
N ARG A 29 6.77 6.25 36.75
CA ARG A 29 6.46 6.02 38.18
C ARG A 29 5.33 5.01 38.39
N ILE A 30 4.36 4.98 37.47
CA ILE A 30 3.24 4.02 37.54
C ILE A 30 3.71 2.61 37.25
N LEU A 31 4.61 2.44 36.30
CA LEU A 31 5.19 1.16 35.92
C LEU A 31 6.16 0.63 37.00
N ASP A 32 7.00 1.51 37.57
CA ASP A 32 7.92 1.18 38.67
C ASP A 32 7.13 0.81 39.94
N ALA A 33 6.06 1.53 40.25
CA ALA A 33 5.22 1.27 41.43
C ALA A 33 4.49 -0.08 41.37
N GLN A 34 4.25 -0.60 40.17
CA GLN A 34 3.62 -1.91 39.91
C GLN A 34 4.62 -3.05 39.77
N GLY A 35 5.94 -2.79 39.89
CA GLY A 35 6.98 -3.81 39.80
C GLY A 35 7.14 -4.45 38.41
N ILE A 36 6.61 -3.81 37.36
CA ILE A 36 6.60 -4.37 36.02
C ILE A 36 7.96 -4.19 35.32
N GLY A 37 8.85 -3.33 35.84
CA GLY A 37 10.24 -3.17 35.37
C GLY A 37 10.39 -2.82 33.88
N LEU A 38 9.36 -2.23 33.28
CA LEU A 38 9.36 -1.86 31.87
C LEU A 38 10.08 -0.53 31.68
N ASP A 39 11.28 -0.58 31.10
CA ASP A 39 11.98 0.61 30.65
C ASP A 39 11.27 1.23 29.42
N ILE A 40 10.91 2.51 29.51
CA ILE A 40 10.26 3.23 28.39
C ILE A 40 11.12 3.20 27.14
N ASN A 41 12.43 3.22 27.24
CA ASN A 41 13.30 3.16 26.06
C ASN A 41 13.17 1.80 25.36
N SER A 42 13.14 0.71 26.13
CA SER A 42 12.90 -0.64 25.60
C SER A 42 11.51 -0.75 24.95
N LEU A 43 10.49 -0.15 25.55
CA LEU A 43 9.13 -0.11 24.99
C LEU A 43 9.06 0.66 23.68
N LEU A 44 9.76 1.80 23.58
CA LEU A 44 9.83 2.61 22.36
C LEU A 44 10.57 1.87 21.23
N VAL A 45 11.68 1.20 21.56
CA VAL A 45 12.42 0.36 20.60
C VAL A 45 11.53 -0.79 20.12
N PHE A 46 10.83 -1.45 21.03
CA PHE A 46 9.89 -2.52 20.69
C PHE A 46 8.77 -2.01 19.77
N ALA A 47 8.15 -0.89 20.14
CA ALA A 47 7.09 -0.28 19.33
C ALA A 47 7.58 0.13 17.92
N ALA A 48 8.79 0.68 17.82
CA ALA A 48 9.39 1.03 16.55
C ALA A 48 9.65 -0.21 15.68
N VAL A 49 10.24 -1.27 16.25
CA VAL A 49 10.53 -2.51 15.52
C VAL A 49 9.23 -3.18 15.05
N PHE A 50 8.21 -3.24 15.90
CA PHE A 50 6.93 -3.85 15.52
C PHE A 50 6.13 -2.98 14.56
N GLY A 51 6.13 -1.65 14.71
CA GLY A 51 5.47 -0.72 13.79
C GLY A 51 6.08 -0.79 12.39
N PHE A 52 7.38 -0.60 12.26
CA PHE A 52 8.06 -0.69 10.97
C PHE A 52 8.05 -2.11 10.40
N GLY A 53 8.28 -3.13 11.24
CA GLY A 53 8.24 -4.53 10.82
C GLY A 53 6.84 -4.91 10.34
N GLY A 54 5.80 -4.51 11.06
CA GLY A 54 4.40 -4.76 10.70
C GLY A 54 4.02 -4.10 9.39
N SER A 55 4.42 -2.85 9.16
CA SER A 55 4.12 -2.14 7.90
C SER A 55 4.83 -2.77 6.70
N LEU A 56 6.08 -3.21 6.85
CA LEU A 56 6.80 -3.92 5.79
C LEU A 56 6.16 -5.27 5.46
N ILE A 57 5.74 -6.03 6.48
CA ILE A 57 5.02 -7.29 6.29
C ILE A 57 3.68 -7.03 5.60
N SER A 58 2.93 -6.03 6.04
CA SER A 58 1.66 -5.62 5.42
C SER A 58 1.84 -5.27 3.95
N LEU A 59 2.88 -4.50 3.62
CA LEU A 59 3.23 -4.15 2.24
C LEU A 59 3.59 -5.39 1.41
N ALA A 60 4.42 -6.29 1.95
CA ALA A 60 4.80 -7.52 1.28
C ALA A 60 3.59 -8.45 1.01
N MET A 61 2.61 -8.44 1.91
CA MET A 61 1.38 -9.23 1.78
C MET A 61 0.27 -8.52 1.00
N SER A 62 0.45 -7.26 0.60
CA SER A 62 -0.62 -6.42 0.06
C SER A 62 -1.30 -7.02 -1.18
N LYS A 63 -0.54 -7.57 -2.14
CA LYS A 63 -1.08 -8.24 -3.32
C LYS A 63 -1.91 -9.48 -2.98
N TRP A 64 -1.39 -10.32 -2.09
CA TRP A 64 -2.09 -11.53 -1.64
C TRP A 64 -3.39 -11.18 -0.91
N THR A 65 -3.31 -10.23 0.02
CA THR A 65 -4.47 -9.75 0.78
C THR A 65 -5.52 -9.14 -0.14
N ALA A 66 -5.12 -8.27 -1.07
CA ALA A 66 -6.03 -7.64 -2.02
C ALA A 66 -6.75 -8.69 -2.88
N LYS A 67 -6.00 -9.65 -3.47
CA LYS A 67 -6.60 -10.73 -4.26
C LYS A 67 -7.58 -11.58 -3.45
N ARG A 68 -7.23 -11.88 -2.20
CA ARG A 68 -8.09 -12.72 -1.35
C ARG A 68 -9.35 -11.99 -0.86
N MET A 69 -9.24 -10.72 -0.50
CA MET A 69 -10.37 -9.93 0.00
C MET A 69 -11.37 -9.57 -1.09
N THR A 70 -10.89 -9.26 -2.28
CA THR A 70 -11.76 -8.88 -3.42
C THR A 70 -12.20 -10.07 -4.28
N GLY A 71 -11.57 -11.23 -4.10
CA GLY A 71 -11.75 -12.36 -5.02
C GLY A 71 -11.18 -12.12 -6.41
N ALA A 72 -10.25 -11.17 -6.55
CA ALA A 72 -9.69 -10.77 -7.84
C ALA A 72 -9.02 -11.94 -8.55
N GLN A 73 -9.39 -12.13 -9.79
CA GLN A 73 -8.85 -13.16 -10.68
C GLN A 73 -7.80 -12.54 -11.59
N VAL A 74 -6.57 -13.03 -11.48
CA VAL A 74 -5.45 -12.57 -12.31
C VAL A 74 -5.62 -13.08 -13.74
N ILE A 75 -5.39 -12.22 -14.70
CA ILE A 75 -5.39 -12.55 -16.12
C ILE A 75 -3.98 -12.96 -16.52
N ASP A 76 -3.69 -14.25 -16.45
CA ASP A 76 -2.41 -14.79 -16.93
C ASP A 76 -2.38 -14.84 -18.46
N VAL A 77 -3.49 -15.28 -19.06
CA VAL A 77 -3.71 -15.31 -20.51
C VAL A 77 -5.09 -14.75 -20.81
N PRO A 78 -5.20 -13.63 -21.54
CA PRO A 78 -6.49 -13.06 -21.91
C PRO A 78 -7.37 -14.04 -22.70
N ARG A 79 -8.63 -14.21 -22.29
CA ARG A 79 -9.57 -15.19 -22.84
C ARG A 79 -10.62 -14.57 -23.76
N ASN A 80 -10.82 -13.27 -23.66
CA ASN A 80 -11.81 -12.53 -24.43
C ASN A 80 -11.28 -11.12 -24.83
N ALA A 81 -12.02 -10.42 -25.68
CA ALA A 81 -11.60 -9.12 -26.20
C ALA A 81 -11.42 -8.06 -25.08
N GLN A 82 -12.25 -8.10 -24.04
CA GLN A 82 -12.17 -7.16 -22.92
C GLN A 82 -10.93 -7.39 -22.07
N GLU A 83 -10.62 -8.65 -21.73
CA GLU A 83 -9.39 -9.00 -21.02
C GLU A 83 -8.14 -8.67 -21.84
N HIS A 84 -8.19 -8.91 -23.15
CA HIS A 84 -7.09 -8.58 -24.06
C HIS A 84 -6.85 -7.07 -24.12
N TRP A 85 -7.91 -6.28 -24.25
CA TRP A 85 -7.82 -4.82 -24.21
C TRP A 85 -7.24 -4.33 -22.87
N LEU A 86 -7.76 -4.82 -21.75
CA LEU A 86 -7.31 -4.44 -20.41
C LEU A 86 -5.82 -4.75 -20.20
N PHE A 87 -5.42 -5.96 -20.54
CA PHE A 87 -4.04 -6.43 -20.42
C PHE A 87 -3.07 -5.59 -21.26
N THR A 88 -3.40 -5.38 -22.55
CA THR A 88 -2.55 -4.62 -23.47
C THR A 88 -2.49 -3.14 -23.12
N THR A 89 -3.57 -2.57 -22.57
CA THR A 89 -3.60 -1.18 -22.10
C THR A 89 -2.68 -0.99 -20.92
N VAL A 90 -2.76 -1.84 -19.88
CA VAL A 90 -1.85 -1.79 -18.72
C VAL A 90 -0.40 -2.03 -19.15
N GLN A 91 -0.17 -2.97 -20.06
CA GLN A 91 1.18 -3.24 -20.58
C GLN A 91 1.79 -2.01 -21.27
N ARG A 92 1.03 -1.34 -22.14
CA ARG A 92 1.48 -0.11 -22.82
C ARG A 92 1.79 1.00 -21.82
N GLN A 93 0.91 1.20 -20.83
CA GLN A 93 1.09 2.22 -19.80
C GLN A 93 2.28 1.93 -18.88
N ALA A 94 2.47 0.67 -18.48
CA ALA A 94 3.63 0.24 -17.69
C ALA A 94 4.95 0.47 -18.42
N GLN A 95 5.00 0.14 -19.73
CA GLN A 95 6.15 0.41 -20.58
C GLN A 95 6.44 1.91 -20.70
N ALA A 96 5.41 2.73 -20.92
CA ALA A 96 5.54 4.18 -21.00
C ALA A 96 6.02 4.81 -19.68
N ALA A 97 5.61 4.23 -18.54
CA ALA A 97 6.02 4.66 -17.21
C ALA A 97 7.38 4.10 -16.76
N GLY A 98 7.99 3.18 -17.52
CA GLY A 98 9.28 2.56 -17.20
C GLY A 98 9.23 1.67 -15.96
N ILE A 99 8.12 0.96 -15.74
CA ILE A 99 7.94 0.01 -14.64
C ILE A 99 7.80 -1.42 -15.17
N GLY A 100 8.00 -2.40 -14.28
CA GLY A 100 7.69 -3.80 -14.60
C GLY A 100 6.20 -3.99 -14.89
N MET A 101 5.86 -5.00 -15.70
CA MET A 101 4.45 -5.33 -15.98
C MET A 101 3.73 -5.73 -14.69
N PRO A 102 2.70 -4.98 -14.25
CA PRO A 102 1.89 -5.39 -13.10
C PRO A 102 1.08 -6.66 -13.40
N GLU A 103 0.74 -7.43 -12.40
CA GLU A 103 -0.37 -8.38 -12.51
C GLU A 103 -1.65 -7.60 -12.82
N VAL A 104 -2.44 -8.07 -13.79
CA VAL A 104 -3.73 -7.47 -14.13
C VAL A 104 -4.83 -8.41 -13.65
N ALA A 105 -5.81 -7.89 -12.92
CA ALA A 105 -6.89 -8.71 -12.38
C ALA A 105 -8.25 -8.04 -12.53
N ILE A 106 -9.31 -8.88 -12.54
CA ILE A 106 -10.69 -8.45 -12.49
C ILE A 106 -11.34 -9.03 -11.24
N TYR A 107 -12.16 -8.23 -10.55
CA TYR A 107 -12.94 -8.67 -9.41
C TYR A 107 -14.42 -8.31 -9.56
N GLU A 108 -15.29 -9.15 -8.99
CA GLU A 108 -16.73 -8.98 -9.03
C GLU A 108 -17.17 -7.89 -8.03
N ALA A 109 -17.55 -6.73 -8.55
CA ALA A 109 -18.17 -5.66 -7.79
C ALA A 109 -18.99 -4.75 -8.73
N PRO A 110 -20.18 -4.30 -8.31
CA PRO A 110 -21.03 -3.41 -9.12
C PRO A 110 -20.48 -1.98 -9.16
N ASP A 111 -19.66 -1.59 -8.21
CA ASP A 111 -19.10 -0.24 -8.12
C ASP A 111 -18.05 -0.02 -9.20
N VAL A 112 -18.02 1.21 -9.74
CA VAL A 112 -17.00 1.66 -10.68
C VAL A 112 -15.71 1.92 -9.92
N ASN A 113 -14.81 0.96 -9.90
CA ASN A 113 -13.60 1.06 -9.10
C ASN A 113 -12.41 0.33 -9.75
N ALA A 114 -11.22 0.88 -9.52
CA ALA A 114 -9.93 0.23 -9.80
C ALA A 114 -8.97 0.56 -8.66
N PHE A 115 -7.97 -0.28 -8.46
CA PHE A 115 -6.91 -0.01 -7.51
C PHE A 115 -5.59 -0.65 -7.94
N ALA A 116 -4.49 -0.05 -7.46
CA ALA A 116 -3.17 -0.63 -7.55
C ALA A 116 -2.60 -0.92 -6.16
N THR A 117 -1.90 -2.03 -6.02
CA THR A 117 -1.17 -2.40 -4.81
C THR A 117 0.07 -3.21 -5.14
N GLY A 118 0.98 -3.34 -4.19
CA GLY A 118 2.18 -4.14 -4.36
C GLY A 118 3.38 -3.59 -3.59
N MET A 119 4.43 -4.38 -3.54
CA MET A 119 5.62 -4.09 -2.75
C MET A 119 6.59 -3.11 -3.45
N SER A 120 6.57 -3.07 -4.78
CA SER A 120 7.49 -2.24 -5.56
C SER A 120 6.96 -1.94 -6.96
N ARG A 121 7.67 -1.08 -7.71
CA ARG A 121 7.37 -0.76 -9.11
C ARG A 121 7.39 -1.97 -10.04
N ASN A 122 8.14 -3.02 -9.67
CA ASN A 122 8.29 -4.23 -10.47
C ASN A 122 7.55 -5.43 -9.85
N ASP A 123 6.82 -5.20 -8.77
CA ASP A 123 5.99 -6.20 -8.10
C ASP A 123 4.68 -5.55 -7.64
N ALA A 124 3.79 -5.31 -8.58
CA ALA A 124 2.52 -4.64 -8.39
C ALA A 124 1.35 -5.42 -9.01
N LEU A 125 0.15 -5.07 -8.58
CA LEU A 125 -1.13 -5.55 -9.09
C LEU A 125 -1.97 -4.34 -9.45
N VAL A 126 -2.62 -4.38 -10.62
CA VAL A 126 -3.71 -3.48 -11.02
C VAL A 126 -4.97 -4.32 -11.11
N ALA A 127 -5.97 -3.98 -10.34
CA ALA A 127 -7.25 -4.69 -10.33
C ALA A 127 -8.40 -3.75 -10.66
N VAL A 128 -9.34 -4.21 -11.49
CA VAL A 128 -10.52 -3.47 -11.90
C VAL A 128 -11.79 -4.23 -11.55
N SER A 129 -12.84 -3.52 -11.20
CA SER A 129 -14.15 -4.10 -10.95
C SER A 129 -14.90 -4.40 -12.26
N THR A 130 -15.79 -5.39 -12.22
CA THR A 130 -16.74 -5.63 -13.30
C THR A 130 -17.65 -4.42 -13.52
N GLY A 131 -17.96 -3.67 -12.47
CA GLY A 131 -18.71 -2.42 -12.56
C GLY A 131 -17.99 -1.35 -13.39
N LEU A 132 -16.67 -1.20 -13.25
CA LEU A 132 -15.88 -0.28 -14.05
C LEU A 132 -15.94 -0.67 -15.55
N LEU A 133 -15.70 -1.93 -15.84
CA LEU A 133 -15.69 -2.46 -17.20
C LEU A 133 -17.04 -2.41 -17.89
N SER A 134 -18.14 -2.37 -17.11
CA SER A 134 -19.51 -2.32 -17.65
C SER A 134 -20.06 -0.91 -17.82
N ASN A 135 -19.59 0.04 -17.00
CA ASN A 135 -20.16 1.40 -16.95
C ASN A 135 -19.29 2.48 -17.59
N MET A 136 -17.99 2.19 -17.81
CA MET A 136 -17.07 3.10 -18.48
C MET A 136 -16.81 2.67 -19.92
N ASN A 137 -16.65 3.64 -20.81
CA ASN A 137 -16.10 3.37 -22.12
C ASN A 137 -14.58 3.15 -22.04
N GLN A 138 -13.96 2.68 -23.13
CA GLN A 138 -12.55 2.32 -23.14
C GLN A 138 -11.62 3.51 -22.82
N ASP A 139 -11.94 4.71 -23.31
CA ASP A 139 -11.10 5.90 -23.09
C ASP A 139 -11.15 6.35 -21.63
N GLU A 140 -12.34 6.31 -21.01
CA GLU A 140 -12.52 6.61 -19.59
C GLU A 140 -11.79 5.60 -18.69
N ALA A 141 -11.98 4.31 -18.97
CA ALA A 141 -11.32 3.23 -18.24
C ALA A 141 -9.78 3.30 -18.42
N GLU A 142 -9.29 3.63 -19.62
CA GLU A 142 -7.86 3.82 -19.87
C GLU A 142 -7.28 4.96 -19.03
N ALA A 143 -8.01 6.06 -18.85
CA ALA A 143 -7.57 7.17 -17.99
C ALA A 143 -7.48 6.76 -16.53
N VAL A 144 -8.43 5.96 -16.02
CA VAL A 144 -8.38 5.39 -14.66
C VAL A 144 -7.17 4.45 -14.50
N LEU A 145 -6.95 3.57 -15.48
CA LEU A 145 -5.79 2.66 -15.46
C LEU A 145 -4.48 3.44 -15.48
N ALA A 146 -4.36 4.51 -16.26
CA ALA A 146 -3.19 5.38 -16.30
C ALA A 146 -2.93 6.03 -14.93
N HIS A 147 -4.00 6.43 -14.24
CA HIS A 147 -3.90 6.95 -12.88
C HIS A 147 -3.32 5.91 -11.91
N GLU A 148 -3.84 4.68 -11.90
CA GLU A 148 -3.35 3.59 -11.06
C GLU A 148 -1.89 3.21 -11.37
N VAL A 149 -1.53 3.12 -12.66
CA VAL A 149 -0.15 2.87 -13.10
C VAL A 149 0.78 4.00 -12.65
N SER A 150 0.32 5.25 -12.63
CA SER A 150 1.11 6.38 -12.13
C SER A 150 1.45 6.26 -10.63
N HIS A 151 0.53 5.75 -9.81
CA HIS A 151 0.79 5.47 -8.39
C HIS A 151 1.87 4.41 -8.21
N ILE A 152 1.86 3.36 -9.04
CA ILE A 152 2.93 2.35 -9.06
C ILE A 152 4.28 3.00 -9.44
N ALA A 153 4.30 3.77 -10.52
CA ALA A 153 5.52 4.44 -10.99
C ALA A 153 6.09 5.44 -9.98
N ASN A 154 5.23 6.12 -9.25
CA ASN A 154 5.62 7.04 -8.17
C ASN A 154 6.09 6.31 -6.89
N GLY A 155 5.75 5.04 -6.72
CA GLY A 155 6.02 4.28 -5.50
C GLY A 155 5.15 4.74 -4.31
N ASP A 156 3.94 5.23 -4.59
CA ASP A 156 3.04 5.78 -3.58
C ASP A 156 2.59 4.72 -2.57
N MET A 157 2.49 3.45 -2.99
CA MET A 157 2.16 2.31 -2.12
C MET A 157 3.18 2.13 -0.98
N VAL A 158 4.48 2.23 -1.29
CA VAL A 158 5.55 2.16 -0.29
C VAL A 158 5.46 3.35 0.66
N THR A 159 5.20 4.55 0.12
CA THR A 159 5.06 5.76 0.92
C THR A 159 3.89 5.66 1.89
N LEU A 160 2.73 5.18 1.43
CA LEU A 160 1.54 4.99 2.27
C LEU A 160 1.78 3.93 3.36
N ALA A 161 2.37 2.79 3.02
CA ALA A 161 2.68 1.75 4.00
C ALA A 161 3.63 2.25 5.09
N LEU A 162 4.63 3.06 4.72
CA LEU A 162 5.55 3.66 5.68
C LEU A 162 4.89 4.72 6.57
N ILE A 163 3.88 5.45 6.08
CA ILE A 163 3.15 6.46 6.88
C ILE A 163 2.17 5.79 7.86
N GLN A 164 1.67 4.61 7.54
CA GLN A 164 0.70 3.88 8.34
C GLN A 164 1.36 2.97 9.42
N GLY A 165 2.65 2.70 9.33
CA GLY A 165 3.42 1.96 10.35
C GLY A 165 3.93 2.84 11.43
#